data_ab7a0179d6c6938ac3731ea19b9db335
#
_entry.id   ab7a0179d6c6938ac3731ea19b9db335
#
_cell.length_a   1.000
_cell.length_b   1.000
_cell.length_c   1.000
_cell.angle_alpha   90.00
_cell.angle_beta   90.00
_cell.angle_gamma   90.00
#
_symmetry.space_group_name_H-M   'P 1'
#
loop_
_entity.id
_entity.type
_entity.pdbx_description
1 polymer ?
#
loop_
_entity_poly.entity_id
_entity_poly.type
_entity_poly.pdbx_seq_one_letter_code
_entity_poly.pdbx_strand_id
1 'polypeptide(L)'
;MTVSQPDVTVVIGAYEAMPYLVDCLASVEAQTIGPDRVEVIAVDDGSTDGTGEYLEEFAERAAFPVTVVRQDNSGGPSGPRNLGLSKAAGRYVFFLDADDRLGHEALERMVAMADRHGTDVVLGRVEGVNRTAPRTMWDATLGRTDVFTSNIKFTLSAQKLFRREFLERHSLRFDESLWTGEDALFTMEAYLRADGVSVLADYTCYYLVGREDGKHVTKSGSYTRRFDSARALMHLIADMVPAGERRDSLMVRPFLITLAPQFGAAFTKDDEETRRHKFELAKPLMERYWHEGVARRLKVGERLRLHLVAEERADLLLDVAAFARSKKQAEAVLERKGSQVYLAYPHFRDRAAGIPDEVYRAEPSEARAFHGYREHTVGSFAPRAFRKVRRTFSRITARITSRSA
;
A
#
# COMPACT_ATOMS: atom_id res chain seq x y z
N MET A 1 43.83 1.32 9.78
CA MET A 1 42.62 1.97 10.27
C MET A 1 41.52 0.96 10.14
N THR A 2 40.89 0.50 11.22
CA THR A 2 39.72 -0.34 11.16
C THR A 2 38.59 0.52 10.58
N VAL A 3 38.14 0.23 9.36
CA VAL A 3 36.95 0.85 8.78
C VAL A 3 35.79 0.49 9.72
N SER A 4 35.20 1.48 10.36
CA SER A 4 34.03 1.24 11.21
C SER A 4 32.89 0.73 10.33
N GLN A 5 32.15 -0.28 10.80
CA GLN A 5 30.98 -0.78 10.10
C GLN A 5 29.97 0.37 9.92
N PRO A 6 29.47 0.63 8.72
CA PRO A 6 28.44 1.65 8.51
C PRO A 6 27.15 1.29 9.27
N ASP A 7 26.40 2.31 9.66
CA ASP A 7 25.10 2.07 10.26
C ASP A 7 24.07 1.64 9.21
N VAL A 8 24.09 2.26 8.04
CA VAL A 8 23.09 2.00 6.99
C VAL A 8 23.77 1.70 5.66
N THR A 9 23.39 0.57 5.06
CA THR A 9 23.55 0.35 3.61
C THR A 9 22.30 0.82 2.90
N VAL A 10 22.41 1.81 2.01
CA VAL A 10 21.34 2.19 1.08
C VAL A 10 21.50 1.36 -0.20
N VAL A 11 20.55 0.49 -0.46
CA VAL A 11 20.49 -0.32 -1.68
C VAL A 11 19.61 0.39 -2.70
N ILE A 12 20.18 0.69 -3.88
CA ILE A 12 19.50 1.35 -5.00
C ILE A 12 19.53 0.42 -6.19
N GLY A 13 18.36 -0.10 -6.59
CA GLY A 13 18.17 -0.76 -7.88
C GLY A 13 17.78 0.28 -8.92
N ALA A 14 18.53 0.41 -10.00
CA ALA A 14 18.32 1.41 -11.04
C ALA A 14 18.12 0.76 -12.41
N TYR A 15 17.09 1.18 -13.13
CA TYR A 15 16.84 0.83 -14.53
C TYR A 15 16.18 2.01 -15.23
N GLU A 16 16.83 2.54 -16.30
CA GLU A 16 16.32 3.71 -17.04
C GLU A 16 15.91 4.85 -16.08
N ALA A 17 16.82 5.24 -15.16
CA ALA A 17 16.50 6.11 -14.02
C ALA A 17 16.81 7.58 -14.26
N MET A 18 17.43 7.93 -15.39
CA MET A 18 17.71 9.33 -15.70
C MET A 18 16.46 10.08 -16.12
N PRO A 19 16.30 11.37 -15.74
CA PRO A 19 17.22 12.18 -14.91
C PRO A 19 16.96 12.08 -13.40
N TYR A 20 16.02 11.27 -12.93
CA TYR A 20 15.55 11.22 -11.53
C TYR A 20 16.64 10.75 -10.55
N LEU A 21 17.57 9.92 -11.02
CA LEU A 21 18.69 9.39 -10.23
C LEU A 21 19.56 10.50 -9.63
N VAL A 22 19.66 11.65 -10.30
CA VAL A 22 20.41 12.82 -9.81
C VAL A 22 19.88 13.28 -8.45
N ASP A 23 18.60 13.51 -8.35
CA ASP A 23 17.94 13.95 -7.12
C ASP A 23 17.92 12.84 -6.05
N CYS A 24 17.81 11.58 -6.48
CA CYS A 24 17.87 10.41 -5.60
C CYS A 24 19.20 10.38 -4.85
N LEU A 25 20.32 10.37 -5.57
CA LEU A 25 21.66 10.34 -4.99
C LEU A 25 22.02 11.60 -4.19
N ALA A 26 21.61 12.78 -4.65
CA ALA A 26 21.75 14.02 -3.90
C ALA A 26 21.04 13.96 -2.54
N SER A 27 19.89 13.27 -2.46
CA SER A 27 19.18 13.07 -1.19
C SER A 27 19.90 12.15 -0.21
N VAL A 28 20.73 11.22 -0.70
CA VAL A 28 21.60 10.37 0.12
C VAL A 28 22.82 11.16 0.59
N GLU A 29 23.45 11.95 -0.27
CA GLU A 29 24.58 12.83 0.11
C GLU A 29 24.20 13.83 1.21
N ALA A 30 22.97 14.31 1.18
CA ALA A 30 22.47 15.32 2.13
C ALA A 30 22.04 14.74 3.49
N GLN A 31 22.20 13.44 3.75
CA GLN A 31 21.73 12.84 5.02
C GLN A 31 22.52 13.32 6.25
N THR A 32 21.79 13.73 7.30
CA THR A 32 22.38 14.23 8.56
C THR A 32 23.11 13.18 9.40
N ILE A 33 22.86 11.90 9.13
CA ILE A 33 23.55 10.79 9.83
C ILE A 33 25.07 10.84 9.65
N GLY A 34 25.56 11.47 8.58
CA GLY A 34 26.97 11.64 8.26
C GLY A 34 27.54 10.56 7.35
N PRO A 35 28.56 10.92 6.54
CA PRO A 35 29.12 10.05 5.50
C PRO A 35 29.82 8.80 6.05
N ASP A 36 30.43 8.88 7.22
CA ASP A 36 31.13 7.75 7.84
C ASP A 36 30.17 6.62 8.30
N ARG A 37 28.88 6.88 8.31
CA ARG A 37 27.85 5.95 8.80
C ARG A 37 26.96 5.40 7.69
N VAL A 38 27.21 5.78 6.44
CA VAL A 38 26.43 5.35 5.26
C VAL A 38 27.36 4.68 4.26
N GLU A 39 26.86 3.63 3.64
CA GLU A 39 27.37 3.12 2.36
C GLU A 39 26.23 3.01 1.36
N VAL A 40 26.54 3.09 0.08
CA VAL A 40 25.58 2.88 -1.01
C VAL A 40 26.00 1.68 -1.84
N ILE A 41 25.05 0.81 -2.13
CA ILE A 41 25.19 -0.23 -3.14
C ILE A 41 24.16 0.04 -4.23
N ALA A 42 24.65 0.53 -5.36
CA ALA A 42 23.85 0.85 -6.53
C ALA A 42 23.99 -0.25 -7.58
N VAL A 43 22.88 -0.81 -8.00
CA VAL A 43 22.84 -1.86 -9.02
C VAL A 43 22.13 -1.33 -10.26
N ASP A 44 22.89 -1.14 -11.34
CA ASP A 44 22.36 -0.83 -12.66
C ASP A 44 21.91 -2.12 -13.35
N ASP A 45 20.62 -2.22 -13.58
CA ASP A 45 19.95 -3.41 -14.13
C ASP A 45 19.86 -3.35 -15.67
N GLY A 46 20.96 -2.99 -16.32
CA GLY A 46 21.08 -2.98 -17.78
C GLY A 46 20.47 -1.74 -18.44
N SER A 47 20.66 -0.55 -17.86
CA SER A 47 20.20 0.70 -18.42
C SER A 47 20.97 1.11 -19.67
N THR A 48 20.30 1.91 -20.53
CA THR A 48 20.86 2.46 -21.77
C THR A 48 20.79 3.99 -21.84
N ASP A 49 20.24 4.63 -20.80
CA ASP A 49 19.96 6.07 -20.74
C ASP A 49 21.04 6.91 -20.03
N GLY A 50 22.22 6.31 -19.73
CA GLY A 50 23.30 6.96 -18.99
C GLY A 50 23.24 6.75 -17.47
N THR A 51 22.28 5.94 -16.96
CA THR A 51 22.14 5.62 -15.53
C THR A 51 23.42 5.01 -14.97
N GLY A 52 23.99 3.98 -15.63
CA GLY A 52 25.19 3.29 -15.17
C GLY A 52 26.41 4.20 -15.11
N GLU A 53 26.64 4.98 -16.16
CA GLU A 53 27.72 5.96 -16.25
C GLU A 53 27.62 7.00 -15.14
N TYR A 54 26.41 7.51 -14.89
CA TYR A 54 26.20 8.49 -13.81
C TYR A 54 26.47 7.90 -12.41
N LEU A 55 26.12 6.63 -12.19
CA LEU A 55 26.43 5.93 -10.93
C LEU A 55 27.95 5.81 -10.72
N GLU A 56 28.72 5.48 -11.76
CA GLU A 56 30.19 5.37 -11.71
C GLU A 56 30.81 6.74 -11.42
N GLU A 57 30.41 7.81 -12.12
CA GLU A 57 30.86 9.18 -11.85
C GLU A 57 30.51 9.63 -10.42
N PHE A 58 29.34 9.25 -9.92
CA PHE A 58 28.94 9.55 -8.55
C PHE A 58 29.83 8.84 -7.54
N ALA A 59 30.15 7.57 -7.76
CA ALA A 59 31.02 6.78 -6.87
C ALA A 59 32.43 7.37 -6.72
N GLU A 60 32.97 7.98 -7.79
CA GLU A 60 34.31 8.61 -7.75
C GLU A 60 34.37 9.87 -6.87
N ARG A 61 33.24 10.59 -6.69
CA ARG A 61 33.18 11.87 -5.97
C ARG A 61 32.49 11.82 -4.62
N ALA A 62 31.80 10.75 -4.32
CA ALA A 62 31.01 10.60 -3.08
C ALA A 62 31.92 10.63 -1.83
N ALA A 63 31.45 11.27 -0.76
CA ALA A 63 32.17 11.34 0.52
C ALA A 63 32.04 10.05 1.36
N PHE A 64 31.29 9.06 0.90
CA PHE A 64 31.05 7.77 1.54
C PHE A 64 31.29 6.62 0.56
N PRO A 65 31.45 5.38 1.03
CA PRO A 65 31.64 4.23 0.14
C PRO A 65 30.44 4.01 -0.78
N VAL A 66 30.70 3.93 -2.08
CA VAL A 66 29.70 3.60 -3.10
C VAL A 66 30.21 2.41 -3.91
N THR A 67 29.45 1.33 -3.93
CA THR A 67 29.70 0.17 -4.78
C THR A 67 28.70 0.17 -5.91
N VAL A 68 29.18 0.30 -7.14
CA VAL A 68 28.35 0.19 -8.35
C VAL A 68 28.50 -1.21 -8.92
N VAL A 69 27.37 -1.84 -9.25
CA VAL A 69 27.33 -3.13 -9.93
C VAL A 69 26.48 -2.98 -11.18
N ARG A 70 27.03 -3.36 -12.33
CA ARG A 70 26.26 -3.40 -13.58
C ARG A 70 25.93 -4.85 -13.91
N GLN A 71 24.70 -5.13 -14.29
CA GLN A 71 24.23 -6.45 -14.70
C GLN A 71 23.30 -6.34 -15.92
N ASP A 72 23.08 -7.47 -16.60
CA ASP A 72 22.04 -7.57 -17.60
C ASP A 72 20.66 -7.41 -16.94
N ASN A 73 19.69 -6.83 -17.67
CA ASN A 73 18.34 -6.58 -17.14
C ASN A 73 17.69 -7.87 -16.62
N SER A 74 17.40 -7.88 -15.32
CA SER A 74 16.81 -9.03 -14.62
C SER A 74 15.28 -9.13 -14.78
N GLY A 75 14.66 -8.14 -15.41
CA GLY A 75 13.22 -8.11 -15.66
C GLY A 75 12.36 -7.54 -14.52
N GLY A 76 12.96 -7.02 -13.45
CA GLY A 76 12.22 -6.43 -12.34
C GLY A 76 13.10 -5.99 -11.17
N PRO A 77 12.51 -5.35 -10.15
CA PRO A 77 13.28 -4.77 -9.04
C PRO A 77 13.86 -5.79 -8.05
N SER A 78 13.43 -7.05 -8.10
CA SER A 78 13.87 -8.09 -7.15
C SER A 78 15.35 -8.42 -7.29
N GLY A 79 15.82 -8.66 -8.52
CA GLY A 79 17.22 -9.01 -8.81
C GLY A 79 18.20 -7.98 -8.27
N PRO A 80 18.13 -6.71 -8.70
CA PRO A 80 19.03 -5.67 -8.22
C PRO A 80 18.94 -5.44 -6.70
N ARG A 81 17.75 -5.53 -6.08
CA ARG A 81 17.61 -5.41 -4.62
C ARG A 81 18.26 -6.59 -3.88
N ASN A 82 18.10 -7.83 -4.37
CA ASN A 82 18.74 -9.00 -3.79
C ASN A 82 20.26 -8.96 -3.93
N LEU A 83 20.77 -8.54 -5.09
CA LEU A 83 22.19 -8.39 -5.32
C LEU A 83 22.77 -7.30 -4.40
N GLY A 84 22.11 -6.15 -4.28
CA GLY A 84 22.49 -5.10 -3.36
C GLY A 84 22.51 -5.57 -1.90
N LEU A 85 21.46 -6.27 -1.47
CA LEU A 85 21.35 -6.85 -0.14
C LEU A 85 22.48 -7.84 0.16
N SER A 86 22.89 -8.64 -0.81
CA SER A 86 23.97 -9.63 -0.64
C SER A 86 25.36 -9.00 -0.38
N LYS A 87 25.53 -7.73 -0.74
CA LYS A 87 26.77 -6.96 -0.57
C LYS A 87 26.73 -5.99 0.61
N ALA A 88 25.55 -5.83 1.24
CA ALA A 88 25.35 -4.90 2.34
C ALA A 88 26.22 -5.24 3.56
N ALA A 89 26.93 -4.25 4.11
CA ALA A 89 27.75 -4.38 5.30
C ALA A 89 27.21 -3.60 6.50
N GLY A 90 26.27 -2.67 6.29
CA GLY A 90 25.67 -1.86 7.32
C GLY A 90 24.90 -2.66 8.38
N ARG A 91 24.74 -2.09 9.57
CA ARG A 91 23.88 -2.67 10.62
C ARG A 91 22.42 -2.77 10.17
N TYR A 92 22.00 -1.80 9.35
CA TYR A 92 20.69 -1.70 8.74
C TYR A 92 20.81 -1.62 7.22
N VAL A 93 19.75 -2.03 6.54
CA VAL A 93 19.57 -1.89 5.08
C VAL A 93 18.35 -1.03 4.81
N PHE A 94 18.47 -0.08 3.92
CA PHE A 94 17.38 0.73 3.40
C PHE A 94 17.28 0.55 1.88
N PHE A 95 16.12 0.18 1.37
CA PHE A 95 15.89 0.11 -0.08
C PHE A 95 15.33 1.44 -0.57
N LEU A 96 16.04 2.07 -1.51
CA LEU A 96 15.68 3.35 -2.13
C LEU A 96 15.46 3.13 -3.63
N ASP A 97 14.28 3.50 -4.12
CA ASP A 97 14.00 3.45 -5.55
C ASP A 97 14.71 4.64 -6.25
N ALA A 98 15.31 4.38 -7.42
CA ALA A 98 16.20 5.34 -8.11
C ALA A 98 15.49 6.61 -8.63
N ASP A 99 14.15 6.63 -8.62
CA ASP A 99 13.34 7.79 -9.00
C ASP A 99 12.72 8.53 -7.80
N ASP A 100 13.02 8.10 -6.57
CA ASP A 100 12.50 8.68 -5.32
C ASP A 100 13.59 9.40 -4.50
N ARG A 101 13.23 10.01 -3.37
CA ARG A 101 14.15 10.79 -2.54
C ARG A 101 13.95 10.54 -1.05
N LEU A 102 15.03 10.61 -0.28
CA LEU A 102 15.00 10.62 1.17
C LEU A 102 14.74 12.03 1.74
N GLY A 103 14.06 12.10 2.89
CA GLY A 103 14.07 13.30 3.72
C GLY A 103 15.46 13.51 4.34
N HIS A 104 15.87 14.75 4.56
CA HIS A 104 17.22 15.13 5.00
C HIS A 104 17.69 14.43 6.28
N GLU A 105 16.81 14.19 7.25
CA GLU A 105 17.10 13.52 8.53
C GLU A 105 16.61 12.06 8.57
N ALA A 106 16.24 11.49 7.42
CA ALA A 106 15.52 10.22 7.37
C ALA A 106 16.30 9.06 7.99
N LEU A 107 17.54 8.84 7.54
CA LEU A 107 18.36 7.71 8.02
C LEU A 107 18.72 7.86 9.50
N GLU A 108 19.10 9.06 9.94
CA GLU A 108 19.43 9.34 11.34
C GLU A 108 18.24 9.03 12.26
N ARG A 109 17.05 9.54 11.92
CA ARG A 109 15.85 9.36 12.73
C ARG A 109 15.39 7.90 12.76
N MET A 110 15.47 7.21 11.62
CA MET A 110 15.03 5.81 11.53
C MET A 110 15.99 4.88 12.28
N VAL A 111 17.31 5.11 12.21
CA VAL A 111 18.32 4.38 13.00
C VAL A 111 18.13 4.62 14.49
N ALA A 112 17.97 5.88 14.90
CA ALA A 112 17.71 6.23 16.30
C ALA A 112 16.42 5.58 16.84
N MET A 113 15.38 5.49 16.00
CA MET A 113 14.12 4.81 16.34
C MET A 113 14.33 3.31 16.54
N ALA A 114 15.00 2.64 15.58
CA ALA A 114 15.32 1.21 15.65
C ALA A 114 16.17 0.87 16.89
N ASP A 115 17.20 1.64 17.16
CA ASP A 115 18.09 1.43 18.30
C ASP A 115 17.38 1.67 19.64
N ARG A 116 16.57 2.74 19.74
CA ARG A 116 15.82 3.08 20.96
C ARG A 116 14.80 2.01 21.34
N HIS A 117 14.12 1.44 20.36
CA HIS A 117 12.98 0.52 20.60
C HIS A 117 13.33 -0.94 20.35
N GLY A 118 14.55 -1.26 19.92
CA GLY A 118 14.99 -2.62 19.63
C GLY A 118 14.17 -3.29 18.55
N THR A 119 13.77 -2.56 17.49
CA THR A 119 12.91 -3.08 16.42
C THR A 119 13.71 -3.49 15.20
N ASP A 120 13.20 -4.47 14.45
CA ASP A 120 13.85 -5.01 13.27
C ASP A 120 13.49 -4.25 12.00
N VAL A 121 12.33 -3.59 12.00
CA VAL A 121 11.83 -2.81 10.86
C VAL A 121 11.36 -1.45 11.32
N VAL A 122 11.72 -0.39 10.57
CA VAL A 122 11.21 0.96 10.79
C VAL A 122 10.55 1.48 9.52
N LEU A 123 9.28 1.89 9.65
CA LEU A 123 8.56 2.62 8.63
C LEU A 123 8.74 4.11 8.86
N GLY A 124 9.29 4.84 7.90
CA GLY A 124 9.26 6.29 7.87
C GLY A 124 8.05 6.81 7.11
N ARG A 125 7.53 7.98 7.51
CA ARG A 125 6.44 8.65 6.79
C ARG A 125 6.81 8.86 5.33
N VAL A 126 5.85 8.57 4.45
CA VAL A 126 5.97 8.71 2.99
C VAL A 126 5.05 9.82 2.51
N GLU A 127 5.55 10.73 1.69
CA GLU A 127 4.78 11.76 1.00
C GLU A 127 4.94 11.64 -0.52
N GLY A 128 3.88 12.02 -1.26
CA GLY A 128 3.91 11.99 -2.72
C GLY A 128 4.25 13.36 -3.30
N VAL A 129 5.15 13.38 -4.27
CA VAL A 129 5.47 14.55 -5.11
C VAL A 129 4.95 14.25 -6.52
N ASN A 130 3.95 14.98 -6.97
CA ASN A 130 3.23 14.70 -8.23
C ASN A 130 2.65 13.27 -8.33
N ARG A 131 2.48 12.62 -7.19
CA ARG A 131 1.99 11.24 -7.06
C ARG A 131 1.24 11.07 -5.74
N THR A 132 0.25 10.17 -5.70
CA THR A 132 -0.46 9.85 -4.47
C THR A 132 0.38 8.89 -3.60
N ALA A 133 0.54 9.21 -2.32
CA ALA A 133 1.15 8.34 -1.31
C ALA A 133 0.10 7.79 -0.32
N PRO A 134 0.37 6.66 0.35
CA PRO A 134 -0.48 6.14 1.43
C PRO A 134 -0.64 7.16 2.57
N ARG A 135 -1.85 7.30 3.12
CA ARG A 135 -2.16 8.29 4.18
C ARG A 135 -2.51 7.65 5.53
N THR A 136 -2.76 6.35 5.58
CA THR A 136 -3.45 5.69 6.71
C THR A 136 -2.57 5.28 7.87
N MET A 137 -1.23 5.48 7.81
CA MET A 137 -0.29 5.02 8.86
C MET A 137 0.33 6.15 9.67
N TRP A 138 0.10 7.40 9.28
CA TRP A 138 0.88 8.53 9.77
C TRP A 138 0.15 9.36 10.84
N ASP A 139 -0.87 8.79 11.49
CA ASP A 139 -1.64 9.47 12.54
C ASP A 139 -0.85 9.58 13.85
N ALA A 140 0.08 8.65 14.13
CA ALA A 140 0.93 8.67 15.31
C ALA A 140 2.26 7.94 15.07
N THR A 141 3.34 8.45 15.67
CA THR A 141 4.61 7.74 15.82
C THR A 141 4.45 6.62 16.83
N LEU A 142 4.82 5.39 16.44
CA LEU A 142 4.73 4.18 17.26
C LEU A 142 6.13 3.63 17.50
N GLY A 143 6.59 3.65 18.75
CA GLY A 143 7.91 3.13 19.13
C GLY A 143 8.05 1.63 18.85
N ARG A 144 6.99 0.87 19.13
CA ARG A 144 6.93 -0.57 18.85
C ARG A 144 5.49 -1.01 18.58
N THR A 145 5.29 -1.73 17.49
CA THR A 145 4.00 -2.29 17.06
C THR A 145 4.23 -3.59 16.29
N ASP A 146 3.16 -4.20 15.83
CA ASP A 146 3.17 -5.37 14.94
C ASP A 146 2.08 -5.29 13.85
N VAL A 147 2.09 -6.25 12.94
CA VAL A 147 1.17 -6.31 11.80
C VAL A 147 -0.29 -6.62 12.20
N PHE A 148 -0.53 -7.10 13.40
CA PHE A 148 -1.86 -7.47 13.89
C PHE A 148 -2.55 -6.34 14.65
N THR A 149 -1.77 -5.51 15.34
CA THR A 149 -2.27 -4.44 16.22
C THR A 149 -2.32 -3.08 15.54
N SER A 150 -1.70 -2.93 14.36
CA SER A 150 -1.68 -1.69 13.60
C SER A 150 -2.06 -1.87 12.12
N ASN A 151 -2.08 -0.77 11.38
CA ASN A 151 -2.41 -0.76 9.96
C ASN A 151 -1.19 -0.92 9.04
N ILE A 152 -0.01 -1.33 9.56
CA ILE A 152 1.21 -1.50 8.75
C ILE A 152 1.02 -2.51 7.61
N LYS A 153 0.09 -3.44 7.73
CA LYS A 153 -0.31 -4.36 6.66
C LYS A 153 -0.76 -3.68 5.36
N PHE A 154 -1.07 -2.37 5.39
CA PHE A 154 -1.41 -1.60 4.20
C PHE A 154 -0.22 -0.83 3.60
N THR A 155 0.97 -0.89 4.24
CA THR A 155 2.21 -0.25 3.79
C THR A 155 3.27 -1.32 3.54
N LEU A 156 3.13 -2.06 2.44
CA LEU A 156 3.99 -3.19 2.11
C LEU A 156 5.05 -2.90 1.03
N SER A 157 5.35 -1.63 0.77
CA SER A 157 6.47 -1.25 -0.09
C SER A 157 7.82 -1.52 0.58
N ALA A 158 8.89 -1.64 -0.19
CA ALA A 158 10.22 -1.95 0.32
C ALA A 158 10.94 -0.77 1.01
N GLN A 159 10.48 0.46 0.80
CA GLN A 159 11.10 1.70 1.31
C GLN A 159 11.02 1.78 2.85
N LYS A 160 11.85 1.01 3.53
CA LYS A 160 11.93 0.88 4.99
C LYS A 160 13.35 0.62 5.43
N LEU A 161 13.63 0.89 6.69
CA LEU A 161 14.86 0.46 7.33
C LEU A 161 14.67 -0.93 7.92
N PHE A 162 15.53 -1.87 7.56
CA PHE A 162 15.53 -3.24 8.07
C PHE A 162 16.86 -3.52 8.78
N ARG A 163 16.81 -4.18 9.94
CA ARG A 163 18.02 -4.71 10.58
C ARG A 163 18.62 -5.80 9.69
N ARG A 164 19.89 -5.65 9.27
CA ARG A 164 20.53 -6.60 8.34
C ARG A 164 20.61 -8.01 8.94
N GLU A 165 21.04 -8.14 10.19
CA GLU A 165 21.12 -9.43 10.89
C GLU A 165 19.77 -10.15 10.94
N PHE A 166 18.66 -9.41 11.09
CA PHE A 166 17.30 -9.98 11.01
C PHE A 166 17.00 -10.53 9.62
N LEU A 167 17.30 -9.79 8.56
CA LEU A 167 17.12 -10.25 7.18
C LEU A 167 17.94 -11.51 6.89
N GLU A 168 19.17 -11.56 7.34
CA GLU A 168 20.10 -12.70 7.16
C GLU A 168 19.63 -13.93 7.97
N ARG A 169 19.26 -13.75 9.24
CA ARG A 169 18.77 -14.81 10.12
C ARG A 169 17.56 -15.55 9.54
N HIS A 170 16.70 -14.82 8.87
CA HIS A 170 15.48 -15.37 8.26
C HIS A 170 15.62 -15.61 6.76
N SER A 171 16.81 -15.40 6.18
CA SER A 171 17.07 -15.56 4.74
C SER A 171 16.08 -14.81 3.86
N LEU A 172 15.63 -13.60 4.32
CA LEU A 172 14.63 -12.82 3.60
C LEU A 172 15.20 -12.28 2.29
N ARG A 173 14.52 -12.57 1.19
CA ARG A 173 14.87 -12.14 -0.17
C ARG A 173 13.61 -11.77 -0.94
N PHE A 174 13.75 -10.87 -1.91
CA PHE A 174 12.67 -10.58 -2.86
C PHE A 174 12.49 -11.78 -3.80
N ASP A 175 11.24 -12.12 -4.09
CA ASP A 175 10.91 -13.21 -5.02
C ASP A 175 11.10 -12.72 -6.46
N GLU A 176 12.13 -13.23 -7.13
CA GLU A 176 12.49 -12.86 -8.51
C GLU A 176 11.52 -13.44 -9.56
N SER A 177 10.68 -14.40 -9.17
CA SER A 177 9.63 -14.91 -10.04
C SER A 177 8.42 -13.97 -10.15
N LEU A 178 8.29 -13.03 -9.22
CA LEU A 178 7.23 -12.04 -9.20
C LEU A 178 7.65 -10.77 -9.93
N TRP A 179 6.94 -10.44 -10.98
CA TRP A 179 7.16 -9.18 -11.70
C TRP A 179 6.61 -7.95 -10.96
N THR A 180 5.62 -8.14 -10.10
CA THR A 180 5.00 -7.11 -9.26
C THR A 180 4.48 -7.72 -7.97
N GLY A 181 4.52 -6.95 -6.87
CA GLY A 181 4.08 -7.39 -5.54
C GLY A 181 5.16 -8.15 -4.77
N GLU A 182 6.38 -8.21 -5.31
CA GLU A 182 7.57 -8.73 -4.64
C GLU A 182 7.86 -7.98 -3.34
N ASP A 183 7.65 -6.67 -3.34
CA ASP A 183 7.78 -5.78 -2.18
C ASP A 183 6.75 -6.10 -1.10
N ALA A 184 5.51 -6.38 -1.51
CA ALA A 184 4.45 -6.75 -0.58
C ALA A 184 4.68 -8.11 0.06
N LEU A 185 5.19 -9.07 -0.70
CA LEU A 185 5.54 -10.39 -0.22
C LEU A 185 6.69 -10.31 0.80
N PHE A 186 7.81 -9.71 0.40
CA PHE A 186 8.99 -9.50 1.25
C PHE A 186 8.66 -8.76 2.54
N THR A 187 7.93 -7.65 2.44
CA THR A 187 7.61 -6.82 3.60
C THR A 187 6.62 -7.50 4.54
N MET A 188 5.62 -8.23 4.01
CA MET A 188 4.71 -8.99 4.86
C MET A 188 5.44 -10.09 5.62
N GLU A 189 6.34 -10.82 4.97
CA GLU A 189 7.16 -11.83 5.63
C GLU A 189 8.04 -11.20 6.71
N ALA A 190 8.69 -10.08 6.41
CA ALA A 190 9.46 -9.33 7.38
C ALA A 190 8.61 -8.91 8.61
N TYR A 191 7.41 -8.39 8.39
CA TYR A 191 6.52 -8.01 9.50
C TYR A 191 6.04 -9.20 10.35
N LEU A 192 5.82 -10.35 9.73
CA LEU A 192 5.39 -11.56 10.43
C LEU A 192 6.50 -12.20 11.27
N ARG A 193 7.78 -11.97 10.88
CA ARG A 193 8.96 -12.53 11.56
C ARG A 193 9.61 -11.56 12.54
N ALA A 194 9.38 -10.25 12.38
CA ALA A 194 10.02 -9.22 13.20
C ALA A 194 9.61 -9.32 14.67
N ASP A 195 10.57 -9.17 15.57
CA ASP A 195 10.30 -9.02 17.01
C ASP A 195 9.54 -7.73 17.30
N GLY A 196 9.66 -6.73 16.43
CA GLY A 196 8.90 -5.48 16.50
C GLY A 196 9.14 -4.58 15.29
N VAL A 197 8.14 -3.74 15.04
CA VAL A 197 8.14 -2.74 13.97
C VAL A 197 7.92 -1.36 14.59
N SER A 198 8.69 -0.36 14.14
CA SER A 198 8.49 1.04 14.52
C SER A 198 7.84 1.83 13.38
N VAL A 199 7.07 2.86 13.72
CA VAL A 199 6.48 3.81 12.76
C VAL A 199 6.90 5.22 13.13
N LEU A 200 7.63 5.90 12.27
CA LEU A 200 8.03 7.29 12.40
C LEU A 200 7.09 8.16 11.56
N ALA A 201 6.09 8.77 12.21
CA ALA A 201 5.00 9.49 11.55
C ALA A 201 5.14 11.01 11.58
N ASP A 202 5.97 11.55 12.44
CA ASP A 202 6.16 12.99 12.68
C ASP A 202 7.21 13.67 11.79
N TYR A 203 7.89 12.87 10.93
CA TYR A 203 8.87 13.36 9.96
C TYR A 203 8.73 12.62 8.63
N THR A 204 8.76 13.35 7.50
CA THR A 204 8.71 12.76 6.17
C THR A 204 10.08 12.18 5.81
N CYS A 205 10.20 10.86 5.86
CA CYS A 205 11.44 10.15 5.56
C CYS A 205 11.62 9.84 4.08
N TYR A 206 10.53 9.77 3.32
CA TYR A 206 10.56 9.31 1.94
C TYR A 206 9.59 10.10 1.06
N TYR A 207 10.06 10.54 -0.10
CA TYR A 207 9.28 11.21 -1.10
C TYR A 207 9.11 10.32 -2.33
N LEU A 208 7.87 9.85 -2.55
CA LEU A 208 7.47 9.15 -3.77
C LEU A 208 7.31 10.15 -4.89
N VAL A 209 8.18 10.10 -5.89
CA VAL A 209 8.17 11.04 -7.00
C VAL A 209 7.38 10.47 -8.18
N GLY A 210 6.49 11.27 -8.73
CA GLY A 210 5.76 10.94 -9.95
C GLY A 210 6.63 11.22 -11.17
N ARG A 211 6.99 10.20 -11.95
CA ARG A 211 7.73 10.33 -13.20
C ARG A 211 6.85 11.00 -14.27
N GLU A 212 7.37 12.01 -14.93
CA GLU A 212 6.66 12.75 -16.00
C GLU A 212 6.52 11.91 -17.28
N ASP A 213 7.47 11.00 -17.53
CA ASP A 213 7.45 10.08 -18.68
C ASP A 213 6.38 8.97 -18.57
N GLY A 214 5.75 8.85 -17.39
CA GLY A 214 4.70 7.86 -17.12
C GLY A 214 5.17 6.40 -17.04
N LYS A 215 6.48 6.13 -17.14
CA LYS A 215 7.09 4.79 -17.16
C LYS A 215 7.24 4.18 -15.75
N HIS A 216 6.16 4.21 -14.94
CA HIS A 216 6.17 3.48 -13.68
C HIS A 216 5.90 1.99 -13.91
N VAL A 217 6.72 1.12 -13.32
CA VAL A 217 6.55 -0.34 -13.35
C VAL A 217 5.14 -0.77 -12.90
N THR A 218 4.58 -0.09 -11.90
CA THR A 218 3.23 -0.37 -11.37
C THR A 218 2.09 -0.16 -12.37
N LYS A 219 2.29 0.59 -13.46
CA LYS A 219 1.26 0.85 -14.49
C LYS A 219 1.28 -0.16 -15.64
N SER A 220 2.36 -0.89 -15.83
CA SER A 220 2.59 -1.77 -17.00
C SER A 220 2.22 -3.24 -16.77
N GLY A 221 1.78 -3.62 -15.55
CA GLY A 221 1.46 -5.01 -15.23
C GLY A 221 0.12 -5.49 -15.79
N SER A 222 0.11 -6.68 -16.43
CA SER A 222 -1.12 -7.38 -16.81
C SER A 222 -1.95 -7.76 -15.58
N TYR A 223 -3.25 -7.99 -15.77
CA TYR A 223 -4.11 -8.45 -14.66
C TYR A 223 -3.64 -9.82 -14.12
N THR A 224 -3.11 -10.70 -14.95
CA THR A 224 -2.59 -12.02 -14.54
C THR A 224 -1.50 -11.90 -13.48
N ARG A 225 -0.53 -11.01 -13.68
CA ARG A 225 0.54 -10.72 -12.70
C ARG A 225 0.00 -10.23 -11.36
N ARG A 226 -1.13 -9.50 -11.36
CA ARG A 226 -1.80 -9.07 -10.12
C ARG A 226 -2.42 -10.25 -9.38
N PHE A 227 -2.98 -11.22 -10.10
CA PHE A 227 -3.47 -12.47 -9.49
C PHE A 227 -2.32 -13.31 -8.92
N ASP A 228 -1.17 -13.37 -9.60
CA ASP A 228 0.02 -14.04 -9.08
C ASP A 228 0.53 -13.41 -7.79
N SER A 229 0.62 -12.07 -7.76
CA SER A 229 0.96 -11.32 -6.53
C SER A 229 -0.02 -11.57 -5.39
N ALA A 230 -1.33 -11.57 -5.68
CA ALA A 230 -2.35 -11.85 -4.67
C ALA A 230 -2.22 -13.28 -4.13
N ARG A 231 -2.02 -14.25 -5.02
CA ARG A 231 -1.85 -15.66 -4.68
C ARG A 231 -0.64 -15.86 -3.78
N ALA A 232 0.53 -15.33 -4.17
CA ALA A 232 1.76 -15.43 -3.40
C ALA A 232 1.59 -14.85 -1.97
N LEU A 233 1.01 -13.65 -1.86
CA LEU A 233 0.77 -13.01 -0.58
C LEU A 233 -0.23 -13.76 0.29
N MET A 234 -1.32 -14.29 -0.29
CA MET A 234 -2.32 -15.08 0.45
C MET A 234 -1.75 -16.40 0.93
N HIS A 235 -0.92 -17.08 0.12
CA HIS A 235 -0.24 -18.31 0.51
C HIS A 235 0.72 -18.04 1.66
N LEU A 236 1.61 -17.03 1.55
CA LEU A 236 2.52 -16.65 2.63
C LEU A 236 1.77 -16.42 3.95
N ILE A 237 0.69 -15.63 3.92
CA ILE A 237 -0.11 -15.34 5.12
C ILE A 237 -0.71 -16.64 5.69
N ALA A 238 -1.22 -17.53 4.83
CA ALA A 238 -1.85 -18.77 5.27
C ALA A 238 -0.85 -19.77 5.86
N ASP A 239 0.37 -19.80 5.31
CA ASP A 239 1.44 -20.70 5.77
C ASP A 239 2.03 -20.23 7.10
N MET A 240 2.11 -18.91 7.33
CA MET A 240 2.71 -18.35 8.53
C MET A 240 1.72 -18.08 9.67
N VAL A 241 0.43 -17.90 9.36
CA VAL A 241 -0.57 -17.50 10.37
C VAL A 241 -1.71 -18.52 10.40
N PRO A 242 -1.95 -19.18 11.55
CA PRO A 242 -3.07 -20.11 11.71
C PRO A 242 -4.42 -19.48 11.38
N ALA A 243 -5.38 -20.31 10.95
CA ALA A 243 -6.74 -19.86 10.68
C ALA A 243 -7.36 -19.15 11.90
N GLY A 244 -8.10 -18.08 11.66
CA GLY A 244 -8.76 -17.29 12.69
C GLY A 244 -8.66 -15.79 12.43
N GLU A 245 -9.10 -14.99 13.40
CA GLU A 245 -9.26 -13.54 13.24
C GLU A 245 -7.97 -12.78 12.84
N ARG A 246 -6.81 -13.25 13.32
CA ARG A 246 -5.51 -12.65 12.95
C ARG A 246 -5.24 -12.82 11.46
N ARG A 247 -5.38 -14.06 10.94
CA ARG A 247 -5.22 -14.35 9.52
C ARG A 247 -6.24 -13.59 8.67
N ASP A 248 -7.52 -13.58 9.08
CA ASP A 248 -8.58 -12.85 8.39
C ASP A 248 -8.28 -11.37 8.26
N SER A 249 -7.74 -10.77 9.32
CA SER A 249 -7.33 -9.36 9.31
C SER A 249 -6.23 -9.06 8.27
N LEU A 250 -5.29 -9.98 8.06
CA LEU A 250 -4.24 -9.83 7.04
C LEU A 250 -4.76 -10.11 5.63
N MET A 251 -5.67 -11.07 5.47
CA MET A 251 -6.30 -11.41 4.19
C MET A 251 -7.10 -10.24 3.59
N VAL A 252 -7.56 -9.30 4.42
CA VAL A 252 -8.20 -8.06 3.92
C VAL A 252 -7.34 -7.34 2.89
N ARG A 253 -6.02 -7.28 3.09
CA ARG A 253 -5.11 -6.53 2.21
C ARG A 253 -5.08 -7.07 0.78
N PRO A 254 -4.77 -8.35 0.49
CA PRO A 254 -4.77 -8.87 -0.87
C PRO A 254 -6.16 -8.84 -1.51
N PHE A 255 -7.24 -9.06 -0.75
CA PHE A 255 -8.59 -8.92 -1.28
C PHE A 255 -8.93 -7.47 -1.65
N LEU A 256 -8.65 -6.51 -0.76
CA LEU A 256 -9.02 -5.11 -0.96
C LEU A 256 -8.17 -4.41 -2.02
N ILE A 257 -6.85 -4.60 -1.94
CA ILE A 257 -5.90 -3.81 -2.74
C ILE A 257 -5.59 -4.47 -4.09
N THR A 258 -5.62 -5.81 -4.14
CA THR A 258 -5.20 -6.52 -5.35
C THR A 258 -6.37 -7.14 -6.10
N LEU A 259 -7.25 -7.91 -5.46
CA LEU A 259 -8.34 -8.63 -6.13
C LEU A 259 -9.55 -7.75 -6.43
N ALA A 260 -10.11 -7.04 -5.46
CA ALA A 260 -11.32 -6.25 -5.68
C ALA A 260 -11.22 -5.22 -6.82
N PRO A 261 -10.05 -4.56 -7.07
CA PRO A 261 -9.89 -3.68 -8.23
C PRO A 261 -10.01 -4.39 -9.58
N GLN A 262 -9.68 -5.70 -9.68
CA GLN A 262 -9.81 -6.46 -10.93
C GLN A 262 -11.27 -6.64 -11.36
N PHE A 263 -12.19 -6.57 -10.41
CA PHE A 263 -13.63 -6.67 -10.57
C PHE A 263 -14.36 -5.34 -10.35
N GLY A 264 -13.63 -4.23 -10.45
CA GLY A 264 -14.14 -2.87 -10.30
C GLY A 264 -14.57 -2.25 -11.64
N ALA A 265 -14.49 -0.92 -11.70
CA ALA A 265 -14.95 -0.14 -12.86
C ALA A 265 -14.28 -0.54 -14.20
N ALA A 266 -13.03 -1.01 -14.19
CA ALA A 266 -12.34 -1.47 -15.40
C ALA A 266 -12.94 -2.76 -15.95
N PHE A 267 -13.46 -3.63 -15.09
CA PHE A 267 -14.10 -4.90 -15.46
C PHE A 267 -15.27 -4.72 -16.46
N THR A 268 -15.97 -3.59 -16.41
CA THR A 268 -17.05 -3.30 -17.37
C THR A 268 -16.57 -3.10 -18.80
N LYS A 269 -15.27 -2.83 -18.99
CA LYS A 269 -14.65 -2.60 -20.30
C LYS A 269 -13.91 -3.83 -20.84
N ASP A 270 -13.70 -4.84 -19.99
CA ASP A 270 -13.08 -6.08 -20.40
C ASP A 270 -13.98 -6.82 -21.39
N ASP A 271 -13.39 -7.53 -22.34
CA ASP A 271 -14.12 -8.47 -23.19
C ASP A 271 -14.55 -9.72 -22.41
N GLU A 272 -15.38 -10.55 -23.02
CA GLU A 272 -15.94 -11.73 -22.38
C GLU A 272 -14.87 -12.76 -22.00
N GLU A 273 -13.86 -12.93 -22.85
CA GLU A 273 -12.74 -13.85 -22.60
C GLU A 273 -11.91 -13.40 -21.38
N THR A 274 -11.55 -12.13 -21.32
CA THR A 274 -10.85 -11.52 -20.19
C THR A 274 -11.65 -11.66 -18.90
N ARG A 275 -12.97 -11.41 -18.93
CA ARG A 275 -13.84 -11.57 -17.76
C ARG A 275 -13.86 -13.00 -17.27
N ARG A 276 -14.06 -13.97 -18.16
CA ARG A 276 -14.02 -15.40 -17.82
C ARG A 276 -12.68 -15.79 -17.21
N HIS A 277 -11.58 -15.41 -17.83
CA HIS A 277 -10.23 -15.72 -17.32
C HIS A 277 -9.98 -15.11 -15.94
N LYS A 278 -10.46 -13.89 -15.66
CA LYS A 278 -10.38 -13.29 -14.31
C LYS A 278 -11.13 -14.13 -13.27
N PHE A 279 -12.30 -14.68 -13.61
CA PHE A 279 -13.02 -15.58 -12.70
C PHE A 279 -12.26 -16.88 -12.48
N GLU A 280 -11.71 -17.49 -13.53
CA GLU A 280 -10.88 -18.71 -13.44
C GLU A 280 -9.67 -18.49 -12.51
N LEU A 281 -9.00 -17.34 -12.61
CA LEU A 281 -7.87 -17.00 -11.75
C LEU A 281 -8.29 -16.70 -10.29
N ALA A 282 -9.47 -16.10 -10.09
CA ALA A 282 -9.99 -15.78 -8.76
C ALA A 282 -10.51 -17.01 -8.03
N LYS A 283 -11.14 -17.96 -8.73
CA LYS A 283 -11.85 -19.10 -8.15
C LYS A 283 -11.07 -19.84 -7.06
N PRO A 284 -9.83 -20.31 -7.29
CA PRO A 284 -9.07 -21.05 -6.27
C PRO A 284 -8.73 -20.17 -5.03
N LEU A 285 -8.61 -18.87 -5.21
CA LEU A 285 -8.36 -17.94 -4.10
C LEU A 285 -9.62 -17.67 -3.30
N MET A 286 -10.77 -17.57 -3.98
CA MET A 286 -12.08 -17.42 -3.33
C MET A 286 -12.43 -18.68 -2.54
N GLU A 287 -12.36 -19.86 -3.14
CA GLU A 287 -12.66 -21.14 -2.48
C GLU A 287 -11.82 -21.37 -1.22
N ARG A 288 -10.55 -20.97 -1.27
CA ARG A 288 -9.61 -21.23 -0.17
C ARG A 288 -9.63 -20.18 0.94
N TYR A 289 -9.84 -18.91 0.60
CA TYR A 289 -9.58 -17.79 1.52
C TYR A 289 -10.76 -16.84 1.75
N TRP A 290 -11.81 -16.90 0.91
CA TRP A 290 -12.99 -16.07 1.06
C TRP A 290 -13.97 -16.70 2.03
N HIS A 291 -14.27 -16.02 3.14
CA HIS A 291 -15.27 -16.42 4.11
C HIS A 291 -15.72 -15.20 4.93
N GLU A 292 -16.74 -15.38 5.77
CA GLU A 292 -17.37 -14.29 6.53
C GLU A 292 -16.38 -13.46 7.35
N GLY A 293 -15.37 -14.10 7.98
CA GLY A 293 -14.35 -13.41 8.77
C GLY A 293 -13.57 -12.36 7.98
N VAL A 294 -13.31 -12.59 6.68
CA VAL A 294 -12.69 -11.60 5.77
C VAL A 294 -13.74 -10.63 5.26
N ALA A 295 -14.88 -11.13 4.79
CA ALA A 295 -15.95 -10.34 4.16
C ALA A 295 -16.44 -9.21 5.06
N ARG A 296 -16.70 -9.47 6.34
CA ARG A 296 -17.18 -8.46 7.30
C ARG A 296 -16.22 -7.30 7.55
N ARG A 297 -14.93 -7.45 7.21
CA ARG A 297 -13.91 -6.42 7.37
C ARG A 297 -13.78 -5.50 6.15
N LEU A 298 -14.50 -5.80 5.07
CA LEU A 298 -14.55 -5.00 3.85
C LEU A 298 -15.77 -4.07 3.85
N LYS A 299 -15.65 -2.95 3.16
CA LYS A 299 -16.80 -2.08 2.90
C LYS A 299 -17.80 -2.77 1.97
N VAL A 300 -19.03 -2.29 1.98
CA VAL A 300 -20.14 -2.88 1.20
C VAL A 300 -19.79 -3.05 -0.28
N GLY A 301 -19.17 -2.03 -0.91
CA GLY A 301 -18.87 -2.08 -2.34
C GLY A 301 -17.84 -3.16 -2.73
N GLU A 302 -16.78 -3.32 -1.94
CA GLU A 302 -15.78 -4.36 -2.16
C GLU A 302 -16.33 -5.74 -1.80
N ARG A 303 -17.02 -5.84 -0.67
CA ARG A 303 -17.63 -7.09 -0.20
C ARG A 303 -18.65 -7.64 -1.19
N LEU A 304 -19.53 -6.78 -1.72
CA LEU A 304 -20.53 -7.17 -2.71
C LEU A 304 -19.89 -7.70 -3.99
N ARG A 305 -18.88 -6.99 -4.53
CA ARG A 305 -18.17 -7.46 -5.73
C ARG A 305 -17.50 -8.82 -5.50
N LEU A 306 -16.79 -8.98 -4.39
CA LEU A 306 -16.10 -10.23 -4.08
C LEU A 306 -17.06 -11.36 -3.74
N HIS A 307 -18.20 -11.07 -3.12
CA HIS A 307 -19.27 -12.05 -2.94
C HIS A 307 -19.78 -12.56 -4.30
N LEU A 308 -20.06 -11.66 -5.25
CA LEU A 308 -20.50 -12.06 -6.59
C LEU A 308 -19.44 -12.81 -7.38
N VAL A 309 -18.15 -12.53 -7.12
CA VAL A 309 -17.04 -13.33 -7.67
C VAL A 309 -17.03 -14.74 -7.07
N ALA A 310 -17.23 -14.88 -5.77
CA ALA A 310 -17.29 -16.18 -5.09
C ALA A 310 -18.49 -17.03 -5.58
N GLU A 311 -19.61 -16.38 -5.87
CA GLU A 311 -20.83 -17.02 -6.39
C GLU A 311 -20.83 -17.18 -7.93
N GLU A 312 -19.73 -16.82 -8.60
CA GLU A 312 -19.56 -16.85 -10.06
C GLU A 312 -20.67 -16.09 -10.83
N ARG A 313 -21.23 -15.01 -10.24
CA ARG A 313 -22.33 -14.21 -10.78
C ARG A 313 -21.83 -13.01 -11.59
N ALA A 314 -21.25 -13.32 -12.76
CA ALA A 314 -20.74 -12.29 -13.68
C ALA A 314 -21.84 -11.34 -14.18
N ASP A 315 -23.07 -11.84 -14.34
CA ASP A 315 -24.26 -11.09 -14.73
C ASP A 315 -24.53 -9.92 -13.76
N LEU A 316 -24.65 -10.20 -12.47
CA LEU A 316 -24.91 -9.20 -11.44
C LEU A 316 -23.68 -8.33 -11.16
N LEU A 317 -22.48 -8.88 -11.29
CA LEU A 317 -21.24 -8.15 -11.06
C LEU A 317 -21.06 -6.98 -12.03
N LEU A 318 -21.50 -7.11 -13.29
CA LEU A 318 -21.44 -6.02 -14.27
C LEU A 318 -22.24 -4.80 -13.82
N ASP A 319 -23.43 -4.99 -13.28
CA ASP A 319 -24.27 -3.91 -12.77
C ASP A 319 -23.62 -3.22 -11.56
N VAL A 320 -23.05 -4.00 -10.64
CA VAL A 320 -22.37 -3.47 -9.46
C VAL A 320 -21.09 -2.71 -9.85
N ALA A 321 -20.32 -3.22 -10.80
CA ALA A 321 -19.11 -2.56 -11.31
C ALA A 321 -19.45 -1.26 -12.07
N ALA A 322 -20.52 -1.25 -12.85
CA ALA A 322 -21.03 -0.05 -13.53
C ALA A 322 -21.55 1.00 -12.53
N PHE A 323 -22.26 0.58 -11.49
CA PHE A 323 -22.71 1.46 -10.41
C PHE A 323 -21.54 2.13 -9.69
N ALA A 324 -20.46 1.41 -9.40
CA ALA A 324 -19.25 1.94 -8.78
C ALA A 324 -18.58 3.05 -9.59
N ARG A 325 -18.77 3.09 -10.93
CA ARG A 325 -18.31 4.17 -11.82
C ARG A 325 -19.23 5.39 -11.83
N SER A 326 -20.47 5.21 -11.48
CA SER A 326 -21.49 6.25 -11.61
C SER A 326 -21.41 7.23 -10.43
N LYS A 327 -21.78 8.50 -10.69
CA LYS A 327 -22.03 9.48 -9.61
C LYS A 327 -23.15 9.03 -8.66
N LYS A 328 -23.98 8.06 -9.08
CA LYS A 328 -25.07 7.47 -8.30
C LYS A 328 -24.59 6.67 -7.08
N GLN A 329 -23.31 6.30 -7.02
CA GLN A 329 -22.73 5.68 -5.80
C GLN A 329 -22.92 6.59 -4.58
N ALA A 330 -22.85 7.91 -4.75
CA ALA A 330 -23.13 8.88 -3.70
C ALA A 330 -24.64 8.98 -3.34
N GLU A 331 -25.52 8.41 -4.17
CA GLU A 331 -26.97 8.42 -4.00
C GLU A 331 -27.51 7.09 -3.45
N ALA A 332 -26.64 6.11 -3.14
CA ALA A 332 -27.08 4.86 -2.53
C ALA A 332 -27.86 5.15 -1.25
N VAL A 333 -29.05 4.56 -1.16
CA VAL A 333 -29.97 4.81 -0.03
C VAL A 333 -29.47 4.03 1.18
N LEU A 334 -29.41 4.71 2.35
CA LEU A 334 -29.21 4.05 3.63
C LEU A 334 -30.54 3.56 4.16
N GLU A 335 -30.66 2.26 4.40
CA GLU A 335 -31.80 1.68 5.07
C GLU A 335 -31.42 1.19 6.47
N ARG A 336 -32.26 1.46 7.45
CA ARG A 336 -32.11 0.95 8.83
C ARG A 336 -33.13 -0.16 9.10
N LYS A 337 -32.62 -1.26 9.71
CA LYS A 337 -33.46 -2.32 10.29
C LYS A 337 -32.98 -2.55 11.72
N GLY A 338 -33.68 -1.98 12.69
CA GLY A 338 -33.22 -1.94 14.07
C GLY A 338 -31.95 -1.11 14.22
N SER A 339 -30.90 -1.69 14.82
CA SER A 339 -29.57 -1.08 14.95
C SER A 339 -28.69 -1.25 13.70
N GLN A 340 -29.08 -2.08 12.75
CA GLN A 340 -28.29 -2.38 11.56
C GLN A 340 -28.57 -1.37 10.44
N VAL A 341 -27.52 -1.03 9.70
CA VAL A 341 -27.55 -0.11 8.56
C VAL A 341 -27.12 -0.84 7.30
N TYR A 342 -27.84 -0.63 6.21
CA TYR A 342 -27.56 -1.23 4.91
C TYR A 342 -27.40 -0.16 3.85
N LEU A 343 -26.46 -0.37 2.92
CA LEU A 343 -26.31 0.46 1.72
C LEU A 343 -27.05 -0.24 0.57
N ALA A 344 -28.08 0.38 0.04
CA ALA A 344 -28.86 -0.14 -1.08
C ALA A 344 -28.07 0.00 -2.40
N TYR A 345 -27.02 -0.81 -2.54
CA TYR A 345 -26.32 -1.03 -3.80
C TYR A 345 -27.19 -1.86 -4.76
N PRO A 346 -26.84 -1.98 -6.05
CA PRO A 346 -27.62 -2.78 -7.01
C PRO A 346 -27.96 -4.17 -6.45
N HIS A 347 -29.15 -4.63 -6.77
CA HIS A 347 -29.72 -5.92 -6.36
C HIS A 347 -30.02 -6.07 -4.86
N PHE A 348 -29.99 -4.98 -4.08
CA PHE A 348 -30.39 -5.04 -2.67
C PHE A 348 -31.83 -5.46 -2.53
N ARG A 349 -32.10 -6.58 -1.81
CA ARG A 349 -33.42 -7.22 -1.63
C ARG A 349 -34.12 -7.63 -2.93
N ASP A 350 -33.36 -7.77 -4.00
CA ASP A 350 -33.89 -8.42 -5.20
C ASP A 350 -33.91 -9.94 -4.98
N ARG A 351 -35.14 -10.49 -4.93
CA ARG A 351 -35.33 -11.93 -4.71
C ARG A 351 -34.74 -12.78 -5.84
N ALA A 352 -34.74 -12.27 -7.07
CA ALA A 352 -34.17 -12.99 -8.21
C ALA A 352 -32.63 -13.05 -8.13
N ALA A 353 -31.99 -12.03 -7.57
CA ALA A 353 -30.55 -12.01 -7.37
C ALA A 353 -30.08 -12.94 -6.23
N GLY A 354 -30.91 -13.15 -5.20
CA GLY A 354 -30.66 -14.08 -4.12
C GLY A 354 -29.51 -13.68 -3.18
N ILE A 355 -29.08 -12.42 -3.22
CA ILE A 355 -27.94 -11.93 -2.40
C ILE A 355 -28.41 -11.67 -0.96
N PRO A 356 -27.75 -12.24 0.07
CA PRO A 356 -28.12 -12.01 1.46
C PRO A 356 -28.01 -10.54 1.89
N ASP A 357 -28.92 -10.05 2.73
CA ASP A 357 -28.91 -8.68 3.27
C ASP A 357 -27.58 -8.34 3.94
N GLU A 358 -26.93 -9.30 4.61
CA GLU A 358 -25.65 -9.15 5.33
C GLU A 358 -24.52 -8.64 4.43
N VAL A 359 -24.54 -8.96 3.14
CA VAL A 359 -23.57 -8.47 2.14
C VAL A 359 -23.65 -6.95 1.99
N TYR A 360 -24.83 -6.37 2.19
CA TYR A 360 -25.10 -4.93 2.10
C TYR A 360 -24.99 -4.18 3.43
N ARG A 361 -24.68 -4.88 4.52
CA ARG A 361 -24.59 -4.28 5.85
C ARG A 361 -23.36 -3.37 5.96
N ALA A 362 -23.60 -2.08 6.25
CA ALA A 362 -22.56 -1.09 6.40
C ALA A 362 -22.13 -0.94 7.87
N GLU A 363 -20.83 -0.73 8.09
CA GLU A 363 -20.34 -0.31 9.39
C GLU A 363 -20.70 1.16 9.67
N PRO A 364 -20.87 1.57 10.94
CA PRO A 364 -21.26 2.95 11.28
C PRO A 364 -20.31 4.02 10.71
N SER A 365 -19.02 3.72 10.58
CA SER A 365 -18.02 4.63 9.99
C SER A 365 -18.24 4.80 8.49
N GLU A 366 -18.52 3.71 7.78
CA GLU A 366 -18.83 3.71 6.35
C GLU A 366 -20.14 4.48 6.09
N ALA A 367 -21.18 4.18 6.87
CA ALA A 367 -22.46 4.87 6.76
C ALA A 367 -22.34 6.39 6.97
N ARG A 368 -21.48 6.84 7.91
CA ARG A 368 -21.23 8.28 8.16
C ARG A 368 -20.42 8.96 7.05
N ALA A 369 -19.52 8.23 6.40
CA ALA A 369 -18.72 8.76 5.30
C ALA A 369 -19.51 8.94 4.00
N PHE A 370 -20.69 8.39 3.91
CA PHE A 370 -21.54 8.46 2.72
C PHE A 370 -22.19 9.85 2.58
N HIS A 371 -21.77 10.64 1.59
CA HIS A 371 -22.25 12.01 1.32
C HIS A 371 -23.62 12.02 0.62
N GLY A 372 -24.56 11.31 1.09
CA GLY A 372 -25.92 11.23 0.51
C GLY A 372 -26.95 10.87 1.54
N TYR A 373 -26.62 11.08 2.81
CA TYR A 373 -27.46 10.72 3.94
C TYR A 373 -28.83 11.39 3.86
N ARG A 374 -29.79 10.75 3.18
CA ARG A 374 -31.22 10.93 3.42
C ARG A 374 -31.66 9.83 4.35
N GLU A 375 -31.81 10.15 5.64
CA GLU A 375 -32.50 9.26 6.58
C GLU A 375 -33.95 9.08 6.11
N HIS A 376 -34.25 8.03 5.36
CA HIS A 376 -35.55 7.49 5.24
C HIS A 376 -35.83 6.55 6.41
N THR A 377 -36.13 7.11 7.58
CA THR A 377 -36.71 6.37 8.68
C THR A 377 -38.18 6.10 8.33
N VAL A 378 -38.47 4.86 7.99
CA VAL A 378 -39.88 4.39 8.04
C VAL A 378 -40.27 4.36 9.52
N GLY A 379 -40.96 5.43 9.97
CA GLY A 379 -41.62 5.49 11.27
C GLY A 379 -40.74 5.98 12.44
N SER A 380 -40.31 7.24 12.43
CA SER A 380 -40.16 8.02 13.65
C SER A 380 -40.06 9.53 13.35
N PHE A 381 -40.85 10.30 14.07
CA PHE A 381 -40.86 11.76 14.03
C PHE A 381 -39.47 12.32 14.42
N ALA A 382 -38.78 13.00 13.51
CA ALA A 382 -37.57 13.73 13.84
C ALA A 382 -37.91 15.04 14.56
N PRO A 383 -37.26 15.38 15.69
CA PRO A 383 -37.48 16.66 16.36
C PRO A 383 -36.97 17.82 15.50
N ARG A 384 -37.78 18.85 15.32
CA ARG A 384 -37.49 20.11 14.60
C ARG A 384 -36.28 20.91 15.10
N ALA A 385 -35.54 20.41 16.09
CA ALA A 385 -34.40 21.09 16.73
C ALA A 385 -33.12 21.20 15.86
N PHE A 386 -32.86 20.28 14.95
CA PHE A 386 -31.59 20.29 14.16
C PHE A 386 -31.57 21.28 12.98
N ARG A 387 -32.71 21.80 12.55
CA ARG A 387 -32.76 22.84 11.50
C ARG A 387 -32.30 24.22 11.96
N LYS A 388 -32.30 24.48 13.26
CA LYS A 388 -31.96 25.82 13.83
C LYS A 388 -30.44 26.05 13.97
N VAL A 389 -29.67 24.98 14.20
CA VAL A 389 -28.20 25.07 14.38
C VAL A 389 -27.47 25.37 13.06
N ARG A 390 -27.96 24.84 11.94
CA ARG A 390 -27.34 25.09 10.62
C ARG A 390 -27.56 26.52 10.10
N ARG A 391 -28.65 27.19 10.50
CA ARG A 391 -28.89 28.59 10.13
C ARG A 391 -28.09 29.58 10.98
N THR A 392 -27.67 29.22 12.20
CA THR A 392 -26.86 30.07 13.08
C THR A 392 -25.39 30.09 12.68
N PHE A 393 -24.82 28.98 12.23
CA PHE A 393 -23.44 28.91 11.71
C PHE A 393 -23.26 29.67 10.40
N SER A 394 -24.22 29.62 9.48
CA SER A 394 -24.20 30.36 8.23
C SER A 394 -24.28 31.89 8.41
N ARG A 395 -24.85 32.35 9.52
CA ARG A 395 -24.94 33.80 9.84
C ARG A 395 -23.72 34.33 10.55
N ILE A 396 -22.92 33.48 11.19
CA ILE A 396 -21.67 33.88 11.86
C ILE A 396 -20.53 34.03 10.83
N THR A 397 -20.44 33.17 9.84
CA THR A 397 -19.46 33.29 8.74
C THR A 397 -19.72 34.52 7.86
N ALA A 398 -20.98 34.88 7.61
CA ALA A 398 -21.29 36.06 6.81
C ALA A 398 -21.04 37.42 7.53
N ARG A 399 -20.90 37.44 8.87
CA ARG A 399 -20.57 38.65 9.63
C ARG A 399 -19.07 38.88 9.81
N ILE A 400 -18.23 37.89 9.57
CA ILE A 400 -16.76 38.04 9.67
C ILE A 400 -16.16 38.59 8.36
N THR A 401 -16.81 38.34 7.21
CA THR A 401 -16.36 38.85 5.90
C THR A 401 -16.82 40.27 5.57
N SER A 402 -17.70 40.88 6.36
CA SER A 402 -18.17 42.26 6.12
C SER A 402 -17.53 43.31 7.05
N ARG A 403 -16.45 43.00 7.79
CA ARG A 403 -15.70 43.94 8.64
C ARG A 403 -14.25 44.17 8.24
N SER A 404 -13.84 43.70 7.04
CA SER A 404 -12.54 44.01 6.43
C SER A 404 -12.74 44.39 4.98
N ALA A 405 -13.45 45.49 4.74
CA ALA A 405 -13.42 46.31 3.55
C ALA A 405 -13.50 47.79 4.01
#